data_4bfdd27e73b3c1ab6aabf2209f2ba8d6
#
_entry.id   4bfdd27e73b3c1ab6aabf2209f2ba8d6
#
_cell.length_a   1.000
_cell.length_b   1.000
_cell.length_c   1.000
_cell.angle_alpha   90.00
_cell.angle_beta   90.00
_cell.angle_gamma   90.00
#
_symmetry.space_group_name_H-M   'P 1'
#
loop_
_entity.id
_entity.type
_entity.pdbx_description
1 polymer ?
#
loop_
_entity_poly.entity_id
_entity_poly.type
_entity_poly.pdbx_seq_one_letter_code
_entity_poly.pdbx_strand_id
1 'polypeptide(L)'
;MESNTSPTYRDVVRSCLDWIEREMLPLPDGSGGVWERYQINLGRNSYWVRPSCTLEVARAAAQAADDWGHAHYRDLATGLAGFALSVQRPNGSFPFFRYAPPSDDYPNAVPDAASELTFPNDNGKIGRALLWLWHWSGEDRYRAALVRLLDFLAQAQDGAGTFPMHPGMKVAVPCMVIWPALALLRGGMELGSATYLAAGRRSLAWLEAQILPSGRIRTAYELQRVEDWRPASSETAMAFKLFAIARQVLADRDLDGPLAALGNYLLGLQDPVSGAIRNCDDSAAGASLQDDPTLTDLVYTDGYGLIGLQEGYRATGDARYGDAAGRLADFLARTQCRGESPRWDGGWRGSLDARTGEPRGRADQNNPIDEGGMYSVYAGWAAANIAYGLLRQVKREE
;
A
#
# COMPACT_ATOMS: atom_id res chain seq x y z
N MET A 1 30.16 5.22 26.21
CA MET A 1 29.51 6.12 25.23
C MET A 1 29.21 5.27 24.01
N GLU A 2 28.03 4.73 23.92
CA GLU A 2 27.60 4.07 22.70
C GLU A 2 27.47 5.15 21.60
N SER A 3 28.11 4.93 20.48
CA SER A 3 28.01 5.81 19.33
C SER A 3 26.54 5.79 18.86
N ASN A 4 25.84 6.88 19.11
CA ASN A 4 24.43 7.05 18.72
C ASN A 4 24.38 7.34 17.21
N THR A 5 24.81 6.37 16.39
CA THR A 5 24.65 6.44 14.93
C THR A 5 23.21 6.13 14.60
N SER A 6 22.56 7.03 13.86
CA SER A 6 21.23 6.78 13.32
C SER A 6 21.22 5.45 12.56
N PRO A 7 20.16 4.63 12.71
CA PRO A 7 20.08 3.34 12.04
C PRO A 7 20.08 3.53 10.52
N THR A 8 20.76 2.64 9.81
CA THR A 8 20.71 2.62 8.34
C THR A 8 19.34 2.14 7.87
N TYR A 9 18.96 2.48 6.65
CA TYR A 9 17.70 1.95 6.07
C TYR A 9 17.67 0.41 6.07
N ARG A 10 18.84 -0.22 5.90
CA ARG A 10 18.98 -1.69 5.99
C ARG A 10 18.60 -2.22 7.37
N ASP A 11 19.04 -1.55 8.45
CA ASP A 11 18.70 -1.95 9.83
C ASP A 11 17.22 -1.73 10.12
N VAL A 12 16.63 -0.65 9.61
CA VAL A 12 15.20 -0.36 9.72
C VAL A 12 14.38 -1.47 9.05
N VAL A 13 14.74 -1.85 7.82
CA VAL A 13 14.00 -2.89 7.09
C VAL A 13 14.17 -4.25 7.76
N ARG A 14 15.38 -4.59 8.23
CA ARG A 14 15.61 -5.84 8.97
C ARG A 14 14.73 -5.90 10.21
N SER A 15 14.73 -4.85 11.03
CA SER A 15 13.88 -4.76 12.23
C SER A 15 12.39 -4.93 11.89
N CYS A 16 11.95 -4.39 10.75
CA CYS A 16 10.58 -4.56 10.28
C CYS A 16 10.26 -6.01 9.92
N LEU A 17 11.10 -6.67 9.14
CA LEU A 17 10.88 -8.06 8.74
C LEU A 17 10.95 -9.01 9.93
N ASP A 18 11.92 -8.81 10.85
CA ASP A 18 12.04 -9.58 12.08
C ASP A 18 10.80 -9.42 12.99
N TRP A 19 10.23 -8.21 13.05
CA TRP A 19 8.96 -7.99 13.76
C TRP A 19 7.82 -8.75 13.10
N ILE A 20 7.70 -8.69 11.77
CA ILE A 20 6.64 -9.41 11.04
C ILE A 20 6.76 -10.92 11.28
N GLU A 21 7.95 -11.49 11.19
CA GLU A 21 8.17 -12.92 11.44
C GLU A 21 7.82 -13.31 12.87
N ARG A 22 8.20 -12.51 13.86
CA ARG A 22 7.99 -12.80 15.26
C ARG A 22 6.54 -12.63 15.73
N GLU A 23 5.84 -11.58 15.27
CA GLU A 23 4.58 -11.14 15.86
C GLU A 23 3.38 -11.17 14.90
N MET A 24 3.63 -11.18 13.59
CA MET A 24 2.58 -10.95 12.62
C MET A 24 2.25 -12.16 11.74
N LEU A 25 2.88 -13.30 11.99
CA LEU A 25 2.57 -14.55 11.28
C LEU A 25 1.64 -15.44 12.13
N PRO A 26 0.45 -15.83 11.61
CA PRO A 26 -0.37 -16.88 12.23
C PRO A 26 0.35 -18.23 12.32
N LEU A 27 1.17 -18.54 11.30
CA LEU A 27 2.01 -19.73 11.22
C LEU A 27 3.44 -19.32 10.86
N PRO A 28 4.47 -19.85 11.54
CA PRO A 28 5.85 -19.39 11.38
C PRO A 28 6.43 -19.52 9.98
N ASP A 29 5.93 -20.46 9.18
CA ASP A 29 6.34 -20.66 7.77
C ASP A 29 5.67 -19.71 6.78
N GLY A 30 4.82 -18.79 7.25
CA GLY A 30 4.05 -17.88 6.42
C GLY A 30 2.85 -18.50 5.68
N SER A 31 2.63 -19.81 5.82
CA SER A 31 1.53 -20.50 5.13
C SER A 31 0.13 -20.11 5.64
N GLY A 32 0.05 -19.40 6.77
CA GLY A 32 -1.15 -18.78 7.31
C GLY A 32 -1.40 -17.34 6.85
N GLY A 33 -0.52 -16.77 6.02
CA GLY A 33 -0.53 -15.35 5.65
C GLY A 33 0.02 -14.44 6.74
N VAL A 34 -0.40 -13.19 6.74
CA VAL A 34 0.02 -12.16 7.70
C VAL A 34 -1.20 -11.54 8.36
N TRP A 35 -1.18 -11.42 9.69
CA TRP A 35 -2.13 -10.58 10.41
C TRP A 35 -2.12 -9.17 9.82
N GLU A 36 -3.30 -8.58 9.62
CA GLU A 36 -3.37 -7.24 9.04
C GLU A 36 -2.66 -6.21 9.89
N ARG A 37 -2.93 -6.23 11.22
CA ARG A 37 -2.40 -5.25 12.16
C ARG A 37 -2.35 -5.77 13.59
N TYR A 38 -1.49 -5.17 14.39
CA TYR A 38 -1.53 -5.23 15.85
C TYR A 38 -2.27 -4.00 16.39
N GLN A 39 -3.22 -4.22 17.31
CA GLN A 39 -4.01 -3.18 17.96
C GLN A 39 -3.50 -2.95 19.37
N ILE A 40 -2.75 -1.85 19.55
CA ILE A 40 -2.03 -1.56 20.81
C ILE A 40 -2.99 -1.42 22.00
N ASN A 41 -4.09 -0.70 21.82
CA ASN A 41 -5.09 -0.48 22.87
C ASN A 41 -5.88 -1.73 23.25
N LEU A 42 -5.94 -2.72 22.36
CA LEU A 42 -6.59 -4.01 22.62
C LEU A 42 -5.59 -5.10 23.01
N GLY A 43 -4.28 -4.84 22.89
CA GLY A 43 -3.21 -5.77 23.23
C GLY A 43 -3.16 -7.01 22.34
N ARG A 44 -3.65 -6.96 21.10
CA ARG A 44 -3.79 -8.14 20.25
C ARG A 44 -3.68 -7.84 18.76
N ASN A 45 -3.42 -8.87 17.95
CA ASN A 45 -3.53 -8.81 16.49
C ASN A 45 -4.99 -8.74 16.04
N SER A 46 -5.25 -8.22 14.84
CA SER A 46 -6.52 -8.45 14.15
C SER A 46 -6.69 -9.95 13.90
N TYR A 47 -7.93 -10.45 13.92
CA TYR A 47 -8.22 -11.88 13.75
C TYR A 47 -8.42 -12.28 12.28
N TRP A 48 -8.01 -11.45 11.35
CA TRP A 48 -8.06 -11.74 9.92
C TRP A 48 -6.73 -11.48 9.24
N VAL A 49 -6.56 -12.16 8.11
CA VAL A 49 -5.44 -11.99 7.19
C VAL A 49 -5.96 -11.54 5.84
N ARG A 50 -5.28 -10.61 5.20
CA ARG A 50 -5.63 -10.16 3.85
C ARG A 50 -4.61 -10.67 2.85
N PRO A 51 -5.04 -11.31 1.74
CA PRO A 51 -4.13 -11.74 0.70
C PRO A 51 -3.31 -10.59 0.10
N SER A 52 -3.90 -9.38 -0.02
CA SER A 52 -3.19 -8.19 -0.47
C SER A 52 -2.08 -7.75 0.47
N CYS A 53 -2.33 -7.71 1.79
CA CYS A 53 -1.32 -7.41 2.80
C CYS A 53 -0.20 -8.45 2.81
N THR A 54 -0.58 -9.73 2.75
CA THR A 54 0.34 -10.85 2.73
C THR A 54 1.30 -10.77 1.55
N LEU A 55 0.81 -10.45 0.36
CA LEU A 55 1.67 -10.32 -0.82
C LEU A 55 2.56 -9.07 -0.83
N GLU A 56 2.17 -7.99 -0.14
CA GLU A 56 3.07 -6.85 0.07
C GLU A 56 4.26 -7.23 0.96
N VAL A 57 4.02 -8.02 2.02
CA VAL A 57 5.11 -8.56 2.86
C VAL A 57 5.97 -9.54 2.06
N ALA A 58 5.36 -10.45 1.29
CA ALA A 58 6.10 -11.37 0.44
C ALA A 58 7.05 -10.64 -0.52
N ARG A 59 6.58 -9.54 -1.12
CA ARG A 59 7.39 -8.71 -2.02
C ARG A 59 8.56 -8.02 -1.30
N ALA A 60 8.33 -7.48 -0.10
CA ALA A 60 9.39 -6.85 0.69
C ALA A 60 10.44 -7.86 1.14
N ALA A 61 10.01 -9.04 1.62
CA ALA A 61 10.91 -10.13 2.01
C ALA A 61 11.72 -10.67 0.83
N ALA A 62 11.08 -10.88 -0.32
CA ALA A 62 11.76 -11.34 -1.53
C ALA A 62 12.82 -10.32 -2.03
N GLN A 63 12.50 -9.02 -1.99
CA GLN A 63 13.47 -7.98 -2.32
C GLN A 63 14.66 -7.98 -1.34
N ALA A 64 14.39 -8.13 -0.03
CA ALA A 64 15.44 -8.23 0.98
C ALA A 64 16.29 -9.50 0.81
N ALA A 65 15.69 -10.62 0.41
CA ALA A 65 16.41 -11.86 0.09
C ALA A 65 17.42 -11.65 -1.04
N ASP A 66 17.03 -10.97 -2.11
CA ASP A 66 17.92 -10.68 -3.23
C ASP A 66 19.02 -9.67 -2.86
N ASP A 67 18.67 -8.63 -2.12
CA ASP A 67 19.61 -7.57 -1.75
C ASP A 67 20.65 -8.01 -0.73
N TRP A 68 20.30 -8.96 0.14
CA TRP A 68 21.16 -9.39 1.26
C TRP A 68 21.66 -10.82 1.15
N GLY A 69 21.15 -11.61 0.22
CA GLY A 69 21.52 -13.03 0.05
C GLY A 69 20.99 -13.95 1.17
N HIS A 70 19.96 -13.53 1.90
CA HIS A 70 19.40 -14.28 3.02
C HIS A 70 18.31 -15.27 2.58
N ALA A 71 18.62 -16.58 2.63
CA ALA A 71 17.70 -17.64 2.19
C ALA A 71 16.37 -17.64 2.95
N HIS A 72 16.38 -17.37 4.27
CA HIS A 72 15.16 -17.39 5.08
C HIS A 72 14.10 -16.36 4.63
N TYR A 73 14.50 -15.18 4.14
CA TYR A 73 13.54 -14.23 3.58
C TYR A 73 12.96 -14.71 2.24
N ARG A 74 13.70 -15.52 1.49
CA ARG A 74 13.19 -16.21 0.28
C ARG A 74 12.14 -17.24 0.66
N ASP A 75 12.38 -18.02 1.70
CA ASP A 75 11.45 -19.03 2.21
C ASP A 75 10.19 -18.37 2.75
N LEU A 76 10.31 -17.29 3.53
CA LEU A 76 9.19 -16.49 4.00
C LEU A 76 8.35 -15.95 2.83
N ALA A 77 8.98 -15.32 1.85
CA ALA A 77 8.29 -14.78 0.67
C ALA A 77 7.51 -15.88 -0.08
N THR A 78 8.11 -17.06 -0.21
CA THR A 78 7.51 -18.22 -0.88
C THR A 78 6.32 -18.78 -0.09
N GLY A 79 6.41 -18.89 1.23
CA GLY A 79 5.32 -19.33 2.11
C GLY A 79 4.13 -18.38 2.04
N LEU A 80 4.37 -17.08 2.18
CA LEU A 80 3.35 -16.04 2.09
C LEU A 80 2.66 -16.00 0.71
N ALA A 81 3.44 -16.12 -0.37
CA ALA A 81 2.89 -16.18 -1.71
C ALA A 81 2.07 -17.48 -1.93
N GLY A 82 2.51 -18.60 -1.35
CA GLY A 82 1.78 -19.87 -1.33
C GLY A 82 0.39 -19.72 -0.68
N PHE A 83 0.31 -19.07 0.49
CA PHE A 83 -0.96 -18.75 1.12
C PHE A 83 -1.88 -17.95 0.19
N ALA A 84 -1.37 -16.87 -0.38
CA ALA A 84 -2.19 -16.04 -1.27
C ALA A 84 -2.74 -16.84 -2.45
N LEU A 85 -1.90 -17.65 -3.11
CA LEU A 85 -2.34 -18.51 -4.22
C LEU A 85 -3.42 -19.52 -3.80
N SER A 86 -3.33 -20.07 -2.59
CA SER A 86 -4.28 -21.08 -2.08
C SER A 86 -5.70 -20.54 -1.90
N VAL A 87 -5.86 -19.21 -1.75
CA VAL A 87 -7.16 -18.56 -1.55
C VAL A 87 -7.71 -17.89 -2.82
N GLN A 88 -7.02 -18.03 -3.97
CA GLN A 88 -7.55 -17.54 -5.25
C GLN A 88 -8.80 -18.33 -5.64
N ARG A 89 -9.87 -17.62 -5.96
CA ARG A 89 -11.16 -18.20 -6.34
C ARG A 89 -11.14 -18.72 -7.79
N PRO A 90 -12.07 -19.62 -8.15
CA PRO A 90 -12.19 -20.15 -9.51
C PRO A 90 -12.38 -19.07 -10.59
N ASN A 91 -13.04 -17.96 -10.25
CA ASN A 91 -13.23 -16.82 -11.16
C ASN A 91 -12.00 -15.90 -11.26
N GLY A 92 -10.89 -16.26 -10.63
CA GLY A 92 -9.64 -15.49 -10.64
C GLY A 92 -9.52 -14.42 -9.55
N SER A 93 -10.59 -14.05 -8.88
CA SER A 93 -10.56 -13.05 -7.80
C SER A 93 -9.94 -13.61 -6.51
N PHE A 94 -9.62 -12.69 -5.61
CA PHE A 94 -9.20 -13.00 -4.24
C PHE A 94 -10.21 -12.43 -3.24
N PRO A 95 -10.44 -13.13 -2.12
CA PRO A 95 -11.30 -12.60 -1.05
C PRO A 95 -10.68 -11.35 -0.43
N PHE A 96 -11.52 -10.51 0.17
CA PHE A 96 -11.07 -9.32 0.87
C PHE A 96 -10.17 -9.69 2.05
N PHE A 97 -10.62 -10.64 2.87
CA PHE A 97 -9.82 -11.24 3.93
C PHE A 97 -10.22 -12.69 4.19
N ARG A 98 -9.41 -13.38 4.97
CA ARG A 98 -9.71 -14.68 5.60
C ARG A 98 -9.52 -14.55 7.09
N TYR A 99 -10.33 -15.25 7.85
CA TYR A 99 -10.02 -15.45 9.27
C TYR A 99 -8.78 -16.31 9.37
N ALA A 100 -7.90 -15.91 10.26
CA ALA A 100 -6.75 -16.74 10.59
C ALA A 100 -7.21 -18.02 11.29
N PRO A 101 -6.36 -19.06 11.30
CA PRO A 101 -6.64 -20.25 12.10
C PRO A 101 -7.00 -19.87 13.54
N PRO A 102 -7.92 -20.60 14.19
CA PRO A 102 -8.22 -20.38 15.60
C PRO A 102 -6.94 -20.39 16.44
N SER A 103 -6.84 -19.43 17.34
CA SER A 103 -5.73 -19.29 18.28
C SER A 103 -6.32 -19.03 19.68
N ASP A 104 -5.48 -19.05 20.71
CA ASP A 104 -5.89 -18.70 22.07
C ASP A 104 -6.51 -17.30 22.15
N ASP A 105 -6.03 -16.37 21.31
CA ASP A 105 -6.55 -15.01 21.22
C ASP A 105 -7.90 -14.94 20.47
N TYR A 106 -8.17 -15.89 19.56
CA TYR A 106 -9.35 -15.90 18.68
C TYR A 106 -9.97 -17.31 18.52
N PRO A 107 -10.40 -17.95 19.61
CA PRO A 107 -10.83 -19.35 19.59
C PRO A 107 -12.11 -19.60 18.78
N ASN A 108 -12.88 -18.56 18.47
CA ASN A 108 -14.19 -18.63 17.86
C ASN A 108 -14.34 -17.75 16.61
N ALA A 109 -13.27 -17.44 15.90
CA ALA A 109 -13.38 -16.68 14.65
C ALA A 109 -14.14 -17.50 13.60
N VAL A 110 -15.38 -17.10 13.31
CA VAL A 110 -16.25 -17.77 12.33
C VAL A 110 -16.31 -16.91 11.07
N PRO A 111 -16.14 -17.50 9.87
CA PRO A 111 -16.36 -16.78 8.62
C PRO A 111 -17.75 -16.16 8.56
N ASP A 112 -17.85 -14.91 8.18
CA ASP A 112 -19.07 -14.18 7.95
C ASP A 112 -19.18 -13.69 6.50
N ALA A 113 -20.28 -13.02 6.16
CA ALA A 113 -20.48 -12.49 4.82
C ALA A 113 -19.36 -11.52 4.36
N ALA A 114 -18.70 -10.83 5.29
CA ALA A 114 -17.63 -9.90 4.96
C ALA A 114 -16.37 -10.63 4.47
N SER A 115 -16.10 -11.84 4.97
CA SER A 115 -14.96 -12.65 4.50
C SER A 115 -15.13 -13.10 3.04
N GLU A 116 -16.35 -13.10 2.52
CA GLU A 116 -16.64 -13.46 1.13
C GLU A 116 -16.62 -12.27 0.15
N LEU A 117 -16.48 -11.05 0.65
CA LEU A 117 -16.36 -9.86 -0.20
C LEU A 117 -15.12 -9.92 -1.09
N THR A 118 -15.22 -9.24 -2.22
CA THR A 118 -14.14 -9.06 -3.19
C THR A 118 -14.04 -7.58 -3.52
N PHE A 119 -12.92 -6.97 -3.18
CA PHE A 119 -12.68 -5.56 -3.50
C PHE A 119 -11.71 -5.43 -4.67
N PRO A 120 -12.05 -4.65 -5.71
CA PRO A 120 -11.19 -4.42 -6.86
C PRO A 120 -9.82 -3.84 -6.47
N ASN A 121 -9.77 -2.92 -5.49
CA ASN A 121 -8.51 -2.32 -5.08
C ASN A 121 -7.52 -3.35 -4.51
N ASP A 122 -7.98 -4.26 -3.66
CA ASP A 122 -7.14 -5.32 -3.11
C ASP A 122 -6.68 -6.28 -4.19
N ASN A 123 -7.57 -6.63 -5.12
CA ASN A 123 -7.25 -7.45 -6.27
C ASN A 123 -6.23 -6.76 -7.20
N GLY A 124 -6.32 -5.44 -7.38
CA GLY A 124 -5.32 -4.67 -8.09
C GLY A 124 -3.93 -4.68 -7.41
N LYS A 125 -3.88 -4.56 -6.07
CA LYS A 125 -2.63 -4.70 -5.30
C LYS A 125 -2.03 -6.10 -5.47
N ILE A 126 -2.86 -7.14 -5.37
CA ILE A 126 -2.47 -8.53 -5.60
C ILE A 126 -1.90 -8.72 -7.00
N GLY A 127 -2.58 -8.19 -8.04
CA GLY A 127 -2.09 -8.28 -9.42
C GLY A 127 -0.69 -7.70 -9.62
N ARG A 128 -0.43 -6.54 -9.00
CA ARG A 128 0.90 -5.94 -9.00
C ARG A 128 1.94 -6.83 -8.30
N ALA A 129 1.59 -7.41 -7.16
CA ALA A 129 2.51 -8.27 -6.41
C ALA A 129 2.77 -9.58 -7.14
N LEU A 130 1.75 -10.22 -7.75
CA LEU A 130 1.91 -11.42 -8.55
C LEU A 130 2.81 -11.20 -9.77
N LEU A 131 2.65 -10.06 -10.46
CA LEU A 131 3.53 -9.68 -11.56
C LEU A 131 4.99 -9.58 -11.11
N TRP A 132 5.22 -8.92 -9.97
CA TRP A 132 6.54 -8.78 -9.40
C TRP A 132 7.13 -10.13 -8.98
N LEU A 133 6.36 -11.01 -8.30
CA LEU A 133 6.78 -12.35 -7.90
C LEU A 133 7.07 -13.26 -9.10
N TRP A 134 6.30 -13.13 -10.17
CA TRP A 134 6.60 -13.86 -11.41
C TRP A 134 7.97 -13.47 -11.97
N HIS A 135 8.27 -12.18 -12.09
CA HIS A 135 9.58 -11.73 -12.55
C HIS A 135 10.72 -12.15 -11.60
N TRP A 136 10.46 -12.10 -10.29
CA TRP A 136 11.44 -12.45 -9.27
C TRP A 136 11.82 -13.93 -9.29
N SER A 137 10.82 -14.82 -9.38
CA SER A 137 11.04 -16.28 -9.25
C SER A 137 11.12 -17.01 -10.58
N GLY A 138 10.55 -16.45 -11.65
CA GLY A 138 10.36 -17.12 -12.94
C GLY A 138 9.26 -18.21 -12.93
N GLU A 139 8.54 -18.39 -11.81
CA GLU A 139 7.58 -19.47 -11.67
C GLU A 139 6.25 -19.19 -12.36
N ASP A 140 5.84 -20.07 -13.27
CA ASP A 140 4.59 -19.93 -14.05
C ASP A 140 3.31 -19.90 -13.21
N ARG A 141 3.33 -20.44 -11.99
CA ARG A 141 2.15 -20.38 -11.10
C ARG A 141 1.72 -18.94 -10.79
N TYR A 142 2.66 -18.02 -10.62
CA TYR A 142 2.35 -16.60 -10.39
C TYR A 142 1.79 -15.94 -11.66
N ARG A 143 2.36 -16.26 -12.81
CA ARG A 143 1.84 -15.80 -14.10
C ARG A 143 0.42 -16.30 -14.35
N ALA A 144 0.16 -17.58 -14.12
CA ALA A 144 -1.17 -18.16 -14.30
C ALA A 144 -2.21 -17.54 -13.35
N ALA A 145 -1.84 -17.29 -12.09
CA ALA A 145 -2.71 -16.60 -11.13
C ALA A 145 -2.97 -15.14 -11.54
N LEU A 146 -1.94 -14.43 -12.01
CA LEU A 146 -2.05 -13.08 -12.53
C LEU A 146 -3.02 -13.00 -13.71
N VAL A 147 -2.89 -13.88 -14.71
CA VAL A 147 -3.78 -13.89 -15.88
C VAL A 147 -5.25 -14.03 -15.45
N ARG A 148 -5.56 -15.03 -14.62
CA ARG A 148 -6.94 -15.21 -14.10
C ARG A 148 -7.46 -13.98 -13.38
N LEU A 149 -6.59 -13.32 -12.60
CA LEU A 149 -6.95 -12.10 -11.89
C LEU A 149 -7.20 -10.92 -12.85
N LEU A 150 -6.38 -10.75 -13.87
CA LEU A 150 -6.56 -9.68 -14.87
C LEU A 150 -7.81 -9.90 -15.71
N ASP A 151 -8.14 -11.15 -16.04
CA ASP A 151 -9.41 -11.49 -16.70
C ASP A 151 -10.61 -11.09 -15.81
N PHE A 152 -10.55 -11.43 -14.51
CA PHE A 152 -11.57 -11.00 -13.55
C PHE A 152 -11.70 -9.48 -13.51
N LEU A 153 -10.60 -8.74 -13.38
CA LEU A 153 -10.63 -7.27 -13.33
C LEU A 153 -11.15 -6.66 -14.63
N ALA A 154 -10.72 -7.18 -15.78
CA ALA A 154 -11.19 -6.67 -17.08
C ALA A 154 -12.71 -6.90 -17.29
N GLN A 155 -13.24 -8.03 -16.80
CA GLN A 155 -14.67 -8.34 -16.84
C GLN A 155 -15.50 -7.55 -15.82
N ALA A 156 -14.92 -7.24 -14.66
CA ALA A 156 -15.59 -6.48 -13.59
C ALA A 156 -15.65 -4.96 -13.87
N GLN A 157 -14.86 -4.47 -14.83
CA GLN A 157 -14.83 -3.06 -15.18
C GLN A 157 -16.09 -2.64 -15.94
N ASP A 158 -16.69 -1.53 -15.55
CA ASP A 158 -17.80 -0.91 -16.30
C ASP A 158 -17.34 -0.11 -17.54
N GLY A 159 -18.32 0.40 -18.30
CA GLY A 159 -18.04 1.17 -19.51
C GLY A 159 -17.32 2.49 -19.29
N ALA A 160 -17.40 3.05 -18.08
CA ALA A 160 -16.69 4.28 -17.68
C ALA A 160 -15.23 4.04 -17.27
N GLY A 161 -14.82 2.79 -17.14
CA GLY A 161 -13.48 2.44 -16.66
C GLY A 161 -13.39 2.31 -15.15
N THR A 162 -14.52 2.24 -14.46
CA THR A 162 -14.58 2.09 -13.01
C THR A 162 -14.93 0.66 -12.59
N PHE A 163 -14.88 0.41 -11.27
CA PHE A 163 -15.16 -0.91 -10.71
C PHE A 163 -16.25 -0.78 -9.66
N PRO A 164 -17.38 -1.48 -9.80
CA PRO A 164 -18.40 -1.54 -8.76
C PRO A 164 -17.83 -2.25 -7.53
N MET A 165 -17.93 -1.62 -6.37
CA MET A 165 -17.24 -2.09 -5.16
C MET A 165 -17.95 -3.24 -4.47
N HIS A 166 -19.20 -3.11 -4.18
CA HIS A 166 -20.11 -4.13 -3.64
C HIS A 166 -21.54 -3.61 -3.73
N PRO A 167 -22.54 -4.47 -3.47
CA PRO A 167 -23.97 -4.13 -3.70
C PRO A 167 -24.52 -2.88 -3.00
N GLY A 168 -23.78 -2.22 -2.13
CA GLY A 168 -24.17 -0.97 -1.45
C GLY A 168 -23.53 0.31 -1.97
N MET A 169 -22.47 0.24 -2.77
CA MET A 169 -21.78 1.43 -3.29
C MET A 169 -22.27 1.81 -4.67
N LYS A 170 -22.85 3.00 -4.76
CA LYS A 170 -23.44 3.53 -5.98
C LYS A 170 -22.49 4.40 -6.81
N VAL A 171 -21.35 4.80 -6.24
CA VAL A 171 -20.42 5.73 -6.85
C VAL A 171 -19.01 5.15 -6.84
N ALA A 172 -18.32 5.23 -7.98
CA ALA A 172 -16.92 4.86 -8.06
C ALA A 172 -16.04 5.87 -7.31
N VAL A 173 -15.01 5.37 -6.63
CA VAL A 173 -14.06 6.18 -5.88
C VAL A 173 -12.63 5.89 -6.33
N PRO A 174 -11.72 6.91 -6.34
CA PRO A 174 -10.39 6.76 -6.91
C PRO A 174 -9.59 5.58 -6.36
N CYS A 175 -9.56 5.36 -5.06
CA CYS A 175 -8.81 4.26 -4.46
C CYS A 175 -9.22 2.87 -4.99
N MET A 176 -10.48 2.70 -5.42
CA MET A 176 -10.96 1.43 -5.99
C MET A 176 -10.58 1.24 -7.45
N VAL A 177 -10.22 2.32 -8.14
CA VAL A 177 -9.85 2.32 -9.55
C VAL A 177 -8.33 2.30 -9.75
N ILE A 178 -7.57 2.97 -8.86
CA ILE A 178 -6.11 3.14 -8.99
C ILE A 178 -5.38 1.80 -9.10
N TRP A 179 -5.66 0.87 -8.20
CA TRP A 179 -4.90 -0.38 -8.15
C TRP A 179 -5.26 -1.36 -9.27
N PRO A 180 -6.55 -1.55 -9.62
CA PRO A 180 -6.91 -2.30 -10.82
C PRO A 180 -6.32 -1.71 -12.10
N ALA A 181 -6.36 -0.37 -12.26
CA ALA A 181 -5.73 0.30 -13.40
C ALA A 181 -4.24 -0.04 -13.51
N LEU A 182 -3.51 0.03 -12.39
CA LEU A 182 -2.09 -0.29 -12.35
C LEU A 182 -1.81 -1.75 -12.73
N ALA A 183 -2.59 -2.70 -12.20
CA ALA A 183 -2.46 -4.11 -12.52
C ALA A 183 -2.74 -4.40 -14.00
N LEU A 184 -3.82 -3.82 -14.54
CA LEU A 184 -4.21 -3.98 -15.95
C LEU A 184 -3.18 -3.36 -16.91
N LEU A 185 -2.67 -2.16 -16.63
CA LEU A 185 -1.65 -1.52 -17.47
C LEU A 185 -0.34 -2.32 -17.48
N ARG A 186 0.19 -2.63 -16.30
CA ARG A 186 1.44 -3.37 -16.22
C ARG A 186 1.31 -4.81 -16.73
N GLY A 187 0.28 -5.52 -16.29
CA GLY A 187 0.03 -6.88 -16.77
C GLY A 187 -0.27 -6.92 -18.27
N GLY A 188 -1.01 -5.92 -18.77
CA GLY A 188 -1.28 -5.78 -20.21
C GLY A 188 -0.02 -5.59 -21.04
N MET A 189 0.92 -4.78 -20.57
CA MET A 189 2.21 -4.58 -21.25
C MET A 189 3.05 -5.87 -21.23
N GLU A 190 3.23 -6.46 -20.07
CA GLU A 190 4.08 -7.66 -19.88
C GLU A 190 3.54 -8.90 -20.60
N LEU A 191 2.22 -9.02 -20.69
CA LEU A 191 1.56 -10.15 -21.37
C LEU A 191 1.22 -9.86 -22.84
N GLY A 192 1.48 -8.65 -23.33
CA GLY A 192 1.13 -8.24 -24.70
C GLY A 192 -0.38 -8.19 -24.94
N SER A 193 -1.22 -7.93 -23.91
CA SER A 193 -2.68 -7.95 -24.00
C SER A 193 -3.27 -6.59 -24.28
N ALA A 194 -3.76 -6.39 -25.52
CA ALA A 194 -4.47 -5.18 -25.91
C ALA A 194 -5.75 -4.96 -25.07
N THR A 195 -6.43 -6.03 -24.65
CA THR A 195 -7.64 -5.97 -23.83
C THR A 195 -7.35 -5.37 -22.46
N TYR A 196 -6.32 -5.83 -21.76
CA TYR A 196 -5.94 -5.31 -20.44
C TYR A 196 -5.44 -3.86 -20.56
N LEU A 197 -4.63 -3.54 -21.58
CA LEU A 197 -4.16 -2.18 -21.83
C LEU A 197 -5.33 -1.22 -22.09
N ALA A 198 -6.31 -1.62 -22.89
CA ALA A 198 -7.49 -0.80 -23.15
C ALA A 198 -8.32 -0.57 -21.88
N ALA A 199 -8.50 -1.61 -21.06
CA ALA A 199 -9.17 -1.49 -19.76
C ALA A 199 -8.41 -0.54 -18.80
N GLY A 200 -7.09 -0.72 -18.66
CA GLY A 200 -6.26 0.16 -17.85
C GLY A 200 -6.29 1.63 -18.30
N ARG A 201 -6.27 1.89 -19.61
CA ARG A 201 -6.39 3.25 -20.19
C ARG A 201 -7.74 3.91 -19.88
N ARG A 202 -8.86 3.16 -19.95
CA ARG A 202 -10.18 3.70 -19.55
C ARG A 202 -10.20 4.13 -18.09
N SER A 203 -9.63 3.30 -17.18
CA SER A 203 -9.50 3.67 -15.78
C SER A 203 -8.63 4.91 -15.59
N LEU A 204 -7.52 5.01 -16.31
CA LEU A 204 -6.62 6.15 -16.23
C LEU A 204 -7.31 7.45 -16.65
N ALA A 205 -8.07 7.43 -17.76
CA ALA A 205 -8.85 8.58 -18.21
C ALA A 205 -9.93 9.00 -17.20
N TRP A 206 -10.60 8.04 -16.56
CA TRP A 206 -11.57 8.35 -15.51
C TRP A 206 -10.89 9.01 -14.31
N LEU A 207 -9.73 8.48 -13.87
CA LEU A 207 -8.97 9.05 -12.76
C LEU A 207 -8.44 10.44 -13.05
N GLU A 208 -7.98 10.71 -14.26
CA GLU A 208 -7.55 12.03 -14.70
C GLU A 208 -8.66 13.07 -14.55
N ALA A 209 -9.89 12.70 -14.90
CA ALA A 209 -11.07 13.57 -14.73
C ALA A 209 -11.41 13.84 -13.24
N GLN A 210 -10.83 13.11 -12.29
CA GLN A 210 -10.99 13.37 -10.87
C GLN A 210 -9.90 14.30 -10.28
N ILE A 211 -8.89 14.68 -11.06
CA ILE A 211 -7.87 15.62 -10.61
C ILE A 211 -8.45 17.03 -10.55
N LEU A 212 -8.34 17.66 -9.41
CA LEU A 212 -8.82 19.03 -9.18
C LEU A 212 -7.79 20.07 -9.66
N PRO A 213 -8.18 21.34 -9.85
CA PRO A 213 -7.25 22.40 -10.20
C PRO A 213 -6.11 22.61 -9.21
N SER A 214 -6.29 22.19 -7.95
CA SER A 214 -5.24 22.19 -6.91
C SER A 214 -4.15 21.13 -7.13
N GLY A 215 -4.37 20.18 -8.04
CA GLY A 215 -3.51 19.01 -8.23
C GLY A 215 -3.89 17.80 -7.36
N ARG A 216 -4.79 17.97 -6.40
CA ARG A 216 -5.33 16.89 -5.58
C ARG A 216 -6.35 16.07 -6.37
N ILE A 217 -6.41 14.75 -6.15
CA ILE A 217 -7.52 13.95 -6.64
C ILE A 217 -8.70 14.00 -5.66
N ARG A 218 -9.93 13.90 -6.17
CA ARG A 218 -11.13 13.85 -5.32
C ARG A 218 -11.10 12.63 -4.42
N THR A 219 -11.51 12.81 -3.16
CA THR A 219 -11.60 11.73 -2.18
C THR A 219 -12.92 10.96 -2.30
N ALA A 220 -12.95 9.77 -1.71
CA ALA A 220 -14.18 9.00 -1.57
C ALA A 220 -15.26 9.77 -0.82
N TYR A 221 -14.89 10.51 0.23
CA TYR A 221 -15.81 11.35 1.01
C TYR A 221 -16.50 12.40 0.13
N GLU A 222 -15.75 13.13 -0.70
CA GLU A 222 -16.30 14.16 -1.59
C GLU A 222 -17.26 13.58 -2.63
N LEU A 223 -16.98 12.38 -3.14
CA LEU A 223 -17.80 11.73 -4.16
C LEU A 223 -19.06 11.07 -3.59
N GLN A 224 -18.96 10.44 -2.44
CA GLN A 224 -20.05 9.67 -1.84
C GLN A 224 -20.71 10.35 -0.66
N ARG A 225 -20.08 11.36 -0.07
CA ARG A 225 -20.49 12.03 1.17
C ARG A 225 -20.70 11.03 2.32
N VAL A 226 -19.90 10.00 2.36
CA VAL A 226 -19.82 9.03 3.45
C VAL A 226 -18.53 9.20 4.20
N GLU A 227 -18.49 8.73 5.45
CA GLU A 227 -17.26 8.73 6.24
C GLU A 227 -16.14 8.00 5.51
N ASP A 228 -14.99 8.65 5.42
CA ASP A 228 -13.77 8.10 4.87
C ASP A 228 -12.65 8.28 5.88
N TRP A 229 -11.94 7.20 6.16
CA TRP A 229 -10.84 7.17 7.11
C TRP A 229 -9.49 7.50 6.46
N ARG A 230 -9.49 7.66 5.14
CA ARG A 230 -8.26 7.98 4.40
C ARG A 230 -8.14 9.48 4.21
N PRO A 231 -6.96 10.07 4.49
CA PRO A 231 -6.74 11.48 4.24
C PRO A 231 -6.68 11.79 2.73
N ALA A 232 -6.93 13.04 2.37
CA ALA A 232 -6.90 13.52 0.99
C ALA A 232 -5.54 13.26 0.31
N SER A 233 -4.44 13.31 1.06
CA SER A 233 -3.09 12.99 0.57
C SER A 233 -2.96 11.54 0.10
N SER A 234 -3.67 10.59 0.71
CA SER A 234 -3.52 9.17 0.43
C SER A 234 -3.93 8.80 -0.99
N GLU A 235 -5.12 9.24 -1.42
CA GLU A 235 -5.58 8.97 -2.78
C GLU A 235 -4.72 9.68 -3.82
N THR A 236 -4.24 10.89 -3.48
CA THR A 236 -3.31 11.63 -4.35
C THR A 236 -1.95 10.93 -4.45
N ALA A 237 -1.40 10.40 -3.35
CA ALA A 237 -0.14 9.65 -3.35
C ALA A 237 -0.25 8.35 -4.18
N MET A 238 -1.36 7.63 -4.03
CA MET A 238 -1.63 6.43 -4.82
C MET A 238 -1.81 6.75 -6.30
N ALA A 239 -2.56 7.82 -6.65
CA ALA A 239 -2.76 8.26 -8.02
C ALA A 239 -1.44 8.73 -8.65
N PHE A 240 -0.64 9.55 -7.95
CA PHE A 240 0.67 9.98 -8.42
C PHE A 240 1.56 8.80 -8.78
N LYS A 241 1.63 7.78 -7.93
CA LYS A 241 2.35 6.54 -8.20
C LYS A 241 1.83 5.83 -9.46
N LEU A 242 0.50 5.73 -9.63
CA LEU A 242 -0.08 5.13 -10.82
C LEU A 242 0.31 5.90 -12.08
N PHE A 243 0.13 7.23 -12.09
CA PHE A 243 0.44 8.07 -13.26
C PHE A 243 1.93 8.03 -13.59
N ALA A 244 2.83 8.02 -12.61
CA ALA A 244 4.25 7.88 -12.81
C ALA A 244 4.62 6.55 -13.51
N ILE A 245 4.03 5.45 -13.05
CA ILE A 245 4.24 4.13 -13.66
C ILE A 245 3.58 4.05 -15.05
N ALA A 246 2.34 4.55 -15.18
CA ALA A 246 1.63 4.55 -16.45
C ALA A 246 2.40 5.32 -17.54
N ARG A 247 2.94 6.49 -17.18
CA ARG A 247 3.78 7.30 -18.05
C ARG A 247 5.01 6.55 -18.58
N GLN A 248 5.65 5.71 -17.73
CA GLN A 248 6.78 4.87 -18.13
C GLN A 248 6.32 3.70 -19.02
N VAL A 249 5.29 2.97 -18.58
CA VAL A 249 4.78 1.76 -19.24
C VAL A 249 4.21 2.08 -20.63
N LEU A 250 3.49 3.18 -20.75
CA LEU A 250 2.85 3.58 -22.02
C LEU A 250 3.75 4.46 -22.91
N ALA A 251 4.87 4.93 -22.37
CA ALA A 251 5.73 5.95 -23.00
C ALA A 251 4.92 7.20 -23.45
N ASP A 252 3.88 7.53 -22.72
CA ASP A 252 2.86 8.52 -23.07
C ASP A 252 3.15 9.87 -22.39
N ARG A 253 3.45 10.90 -23.20
CA ARG A 253 3.78 12.25 -22.73
C ARG A 253 2.55 13.08 -22.35
N ASP A 254 1.37 12.72 -22.78
CA ASP A 254 0.15 13.42 -22.39
C ASP A 254 -0.13 13.27 -20.89
N LEU A 255 0.47 12.26 -20.27
CA LEU A 255 0.43 12.06 -18.82
C LEU A 255 1.36 12.99 -18.01
N ASP A 256 2.24 13.76 -18.65
CA ASP A 256 3.17 14.67 -17.97
C ASP A 256 2.41 15.78 -17.19
N GLY A 257 1.31 16.29 -17.73
CA GLY A 257 0.45 17.30 -17.08
C GLY A 257 -0.22 16.79 -15.79
N PRO A 258 -1.03 15.73 -15.87
CA PRO A 258 -1.65 15.10 -14.70
C PRO A 258 -0.63 14.68 -13.65
N LEU A 259 0.48 14.09 -14.08
CA LEU A 259 1.58 13.67 -13.17
C LEU A 259 2.18 14.87 -12.43
N ALA A 260 2.46 15.97 -13.13
CA ALA A 260 3.01 17.18 -12.52
C ALA A 260 2.01 17.82 -11.55
N ALA A 261 0.71 17.83 -11.85
CA ALA A 261 -0.32 18.35 -10.96
C ALA A 261 -0.35 17.59 -9.63
N LEU A 262 -0.49 16.27 -9.70
CA LEU A 262 -0.48 15.40 -8.52
C LEU A 262 0.83 15.51 -7.71
N GLY A 263 1.96 15.52 -8.41
CA GLY A 263 3.28 15.62 -7.79
C GLY A 263 3.52 16.95 -7.09
N ASN A 264 3.12 18.07 -7.71
CA ASN A 264 3.26 19.39 -7.09
C ASN A 264 2.37 19.51 -5.82
N TYR A 265 1.18 18.92 -5.83
CA TYR A 265 0.34 18.87 -4.62
C TYR A 265 1.05 18.11 -3.49
N LEU A 266 1.58 16.91 -3.75
CA LEU A 266 2.30 16.13 -2.73
C LEU A 266 3.55 16.84 -2.22
N LEU A 267 4.34 17.49 -3.12
CA LEU A 267 5.50 18.28 -2.70
C LEU A 267 5.09 19.45 -1.81
N GLY A 268 3.93 20.08 -2.07
CA GLY A 268 3.37 21.14 -1.25
C GLY A 268 2.89 20.67 0.14
N LEU A 269 2.52 19.39 0.27
CA LEU A 269 2.16 18.77 1.55
C LEU A 269 3.38 18.34 2.38
N GLN A 270 4.56 18.18 1.78
CA GLN A 270 5.72 17.71 2.52
C GLN A 270 6.16 18.75 3.55
N ASP A 271 6.20 18.35 4.83
CA ASP A 271 6.73 19.19 5.89
C ASP A 271 8.23 19.46 5.67
N PRO A 272 8.66 20.72 5.62
CA PRO A 272 10.03 21.06 5.26
C PRO A 272 11.06 20.69 6.34
N VAL A 273 10.63 20.44 7.57
CA VAL A 273 11.48 20.09 8.71
C VAL A 273 11.58 18.59 8.87
N SER A 274 10.46 17.92 8.89
CA SER A 274 10.40 16.47 9.15
C SER A 274 10.57 15.62 7.88
N GLY A 275 10.06 16.09 6.74
CA GLY A 275 9.98 15.33 5.50
C GLY A 275 8.72 14.48 5.35
N ALA A 276 7.84 14.43 6.36
CA ALA A 276 6.55 13.74 6.29
C ALA A 276 5.61 14.37 5.25
N ILE A 277 4.68 13.60 4.70
CA ILE A 277 3.60 14.14 3.86
C ILE A 277 2.37 14.34 4.74
N ARG A 278 1.93 15.57 4.90
CA ARG A 278 0.75 15.91 5.70
C ARG A 278 -0.54 15.32 5.09
N ASN A 279 -1.52 15.03 5.93
CA ASN A 279 -2.78 14.43 5.51
C ASN A 279 -3.57 15.29 4.51
N CYS A 280 -3.50 16.59 4.63
CA CYS A 280 -4.15 17.55 3.73
C CYS A 280 -3.46 18.90 3.77
N ASP A 281 -3.87 19.80 2.88
CA ASP A 281 -3.69 21.24 3.01
C ASP A 281 -4.94 21.89 3.62
N ASP A 282 -4.88 23.19 3.91
CA ASP A 282 -5.98 23.92 4.50
C ASP A 282 -7.23 23.96 3.59
N SER A 283 -7.06 23.80 2.26
CA SER A 283 -8.16 23.81 1.29
C SER A 283 -8.95 22.50 1.30
N ALA A 284 -8.33 21.42 1.75
CA ALA A 284 -8.92 20.08 1.82
C ALA A 284 -9.38 19.70 3.25
N ALA A 285 -9.19 20.60 4.23
CA ALA A 285 -9.59 20.35 5.62
C ALA A 285 -11.08 19.98 5.71
N GLY A 286 -11.38 18.81 6.27
CA GLY A 286 -12.74 18.28 6.37
C GLY A 286 -13.28 17.59 5.11
N ALA A 287 -12.48 17.39 4.06
CA ALA A 287 -12.87 16.59 2.90
C ALA A 287 -12.84 15.06 3.21
N SER A 288 -12.27 14.65 4.32
CA SER A 288 -12.42 13.35 4.97
C SER A 288 -12.30 13.51 6.49
N LEU A 289 -12.58 12.44 7.23
CA LEU A 289 -12.45 12.46 8.71
C LEU A 289 -10.99 12.51 9.19
N GLN A 290 -10.03 12.22 8.32
CA GLN A 290 -8.59 12.23 8.59
C GLN A 290 -7.90 13.53 8.13
N ASP A 291 -8.64 14.47 7.56
CA ASP A 291 -8.07 15.70 7.02
C ASP A 291 -7.73 16.72 8.13
N ASP A 292 -6.62 16.41 8.80
CA ASP A 292 -5.94 17.29 9.76
C ASP A 292 -4.55 17.62 9.18
N PRO A 293 -4.23 18.87 8.86
CA PRO A 293 -2.97 19.28 8.25
C PRO A 293 -1.76 19.14 9.20
N THR A 294 -1.98 18.81 10.47
CA THR A 294 -0.91 18.56 11.45
C THR A 294 -0.52 17.07 11.53
N LEU A 295 -1.31 16.19 10.93
CA LEU A 295 -1.08 14.74 10.93
C LEU A 295 -0.42 14.27 9.64
N THR A 296 0.22 13.10 9.74
CA THR A 296 0.64 12.28 8.61
C THR A 296 0.13 10.85 8.79
N ASP A 297 -0.28 10.22 7.70
CA ASP A 297 -0.82 8.86 7.65
C ASP A 297 0.22 7.91 7.05
N LEU A 298 0.63 6.91 7.82
CA LEU A 298 1.62 5.93 7.40
C LEU A 298 0.99 4.72 6.70
N VAL A 299 -0.32 4.55 6.82
CA VAL A 299 -1.03 3.39 6.25
C VAL A 299 -1.24 3.56 4.74
N TYR A 300 -1.69 4.73 4.32
CA TYR A 300 -2.08 4.98 2.93
C TYR A 300 -1.28 6.09 2.24
N THR A 301 -0.69 7.03 3.00
CA THR A 301 0.02 8.16 2.41
C THR A 301 1.50 7.90 2.27
N ASP A 302 2.22 7.77 3.39
CA ASP A 302 3.68 7.84 3.38
C ASP A 302 4.34 6.64 2.68
N GLY A 303 3.86 5.41 2.93
CA GLY A 303 4.40 4.23 2.28
C GLY A 303 4.21 4.23 0.76
N TYR A 304 3.04 4.65 0.29
CA TYR A 304 2.78 4.78 -1.15
C TYR A 304 3.40 6.05 -1.73
N GLY A 305 3.46 7.12 -0.95
CA GLY A 305 4.10 8.38 -1.31
C GLY A 305 5.59 8.21 -1.58
N LEU A 306 6.31 7.49 -0.70
CA LEU A 306 7.73 7.18 -0.89
C LEU A 306 7.97 6.47 -2.22
N ILE A 307 7.24 5.38 -2.49
CA ILE A 307 7.36 4.65 -3.75
C ILE A 307 6.92 5.53 -4.93
N GLY A 308 5.86 6.33 -4.75
CA GLY A 308 5.35 7.25 -5.77
C GLY A 308 6.39 8.29 -6.17
N LEU A 309 7.03 8.94 -5.21
CA LEU A 309 8.09 9.92 -5.44
C LEU A 309 9.29 9.30 -6.17
N GLN A 310 9.70 8.08 -5.80
CA GLN A 310 10.74 7.34 -6.51
C GLN A 310 10.35 7.04 -7.96
N GLU A 311 9.10 6.64 -8.22
CA GLU A 311 8.60 6.40 -9.58
C GLU A 311 8.45 7.72 -10.37
N GLY A 312 8.02 8.80 -9.72
CA GLY A 312 7.97 10.14 -10.31
C GLY A 312 9.34 10.60 -10.80
N TYR A 313 10.37 10.44 -9.98
CA TYR A 313 11.76 10.71 -10.37
C TYR A 313 12.19 9.87 -11.57
N ARG A 314 11.91 8.56 -11.57
CA ARG A 314 12.24 7.67 -12.70
C ARG A 314 11.50 8.05 -13.99
N ALA A 315 10.25 8.45 -13.87
CA ALA A 315 9.42 8.80 -15.02
C ALA A 315 9.82 10.12 -15.68
N THR A 316 10.26 11.11 -14.88
CA THR A 316 10.43 12.49 -15.34
C THR A 316 11.87 13.00 -15.30
N GLY A 317 12.73 12.44 -14.44
CA GLY A 317 14.05 12.98 -14.11
C GLY A 317 14.00 14.22 -13.21
N ASP A 318 12.83 14.63 -12.71
CA ASP A 318 12.69 15.82 -11.84
C ASP A 318 13.29 15.53 -10.46
N ALA A 319 14.42 16.19 -10.16
CA ALA A 319 15.17 16.01 -8.92
C ALA A 319 14.33 16.29 -7.66
N ARG A 320 13.32 17.17 -7.74
CA ARG A 320 12.43 17.49 -6.60
C ARG A 320 11.76 16.23 -6.01
N TYR A 321 11.35 15.30 -6.88
CA TYR A 321 10.76 14.03 -6.42
C TYR A 321 11.79 13.14 -5.73
N GLY A 322 13.02 13.10 -6.26
CA GLY A 322 14.09 12.34 -5.66
C GLY A 322 14.49 12.85 -4.27
N ASP A 323 14.60 14.17 -4.14
CA ASP A 323 14.94 14.81 -2.87
C ASP A 323 13.81 14.67 -1.85
N ALA A 324 12.55 14.78 -2.30
CA ALA A 324 11.39 14.55 -1.47
C ALA A 324 11.31 13.09 -0.98
N ALA A 325 11.64 12.12 -1.85
CA ALA A 325 11.71 10.71 -1.46
C ALA A 325 12.78 10.46 -0.39
N GLY A 326 13.95 11.10 -0.50
CA GLY A 326 15.01 11.01 0.50
C GLY A 326 14.54 11.53 1.87
N ARG A 327 13.99 12.74 1.91
CA ARG A 327 13.48 13.33 3.17
C ARG A 327 12.39 12.48 3.81
N LEU A 328 11.48 11.93 3.00
CA LEU A 328 10.42 11.05 3.51
C LEU A 328 11.00 9.72 4.02
N ALA A 329 12.00 9.15 3.34
CA ALA A 329 12.68 7.95 3.80
C ALA A 329 13.36 8.16 5.15
N ASP A 330 14.03 9.30 5.35
CA ASP A 330 14.61 9.69 6.64
C ASP A 330 13.56 9.83 7.74
N PHE A 331 12.42 10.45 7.43
CA PHE A 331 11.31 10.54 8.38
C PHE A 331 10.84 9.14 8.80
N LEU A 332 10.58 8.27 7.84
CA LEU A 332 10.11 6.92 8.10
C LEU A 332 11.13 6.08 8.88
N ALA A 333 12.43 6.23 8.58
CA ALA A 333 13.48 5.51 9.30
C ALA A 333 13.57 5.90 10.78
N ARG A 334 13.39 7.17 11.12
CA ARG A 334 13.47 7.62 12.51
C ARG A 334 12.18 7.44 13.32
N THR A 335 11.02 7.28 12.65
CA THR A 335 9.71 7.10 13.32
C THR A 335 9.28 5.65 13.46
N GLN A 336 10.14 4.68 13.10
CA GLN A 336 9.91 3.28 13.40
C GLN A 336 9.82 3.05 14.91
N CYS A 337 8.84 2.29 15.36
CA CYS A 337 8.69 1.94 16.78
C CYS A 337 9.91 1.17 17.27
N ARG A 338 10.51 1.62 18.38
CA ARG A 338 11.71 1.02 18.97
C ARG A 338 11.73 1.18 20.48
N GLY A 339 11.93 0.07 21.20
CA GLY A 339 12.04 0.07 22.65
C GLY A 339 10.75 0.36 23.40
N GLU A 340 9.60 0.36 22.69
CA GLU A 340 8.30 0.53 23.31
C GLU A 340 7.72 -0.81 23.79
N SER A 341 7.72 -1.80 22.92
CA SER A 341 7.23 -3.14 23.20
C SER A 341 7.70 -4.15 22.14
N PRO A 342 8.13 -5.35 22.52
CA PRO A 342 8.45 -6.41 21.56
C PRO A 342 7.31 -6.71 20.57
N ARG A 343 6.05 -6.46 20.98
CA ARG A 343 4.84 -6.74 20.18
C ARG A 343 4.70 -5.87 18.94
N TRP A 344 5.31 -4.67 18.93
CA TRP A 344 5.24 -3.75 17.77
C TRP A 344 6.56 -3.04 17.45
N ASP A 345 7.63 -3.31 18.18
CA ASP A 345 8.97 -2.80 17.84
C ASP A 345 9.43 -3.38 16.50
N GLY A 346 9.73 -2.48 15.57
CA GLY A 346 10.02 -2.79 14.16
C GLY A 346 8.90 -2.36 13.20
N GLY A 347 7.68 -2.13 13.70
CA GLY A 347 6.57 -1.59 12.91
C GLY A 347 6.50 -0.06 12.94
N TRP A 348 5.42 0.47 12.38
CA TRP A 348 5.07 1.89 12.40
C TRP A 348 3.62 2.04 12.84
N ARG A 349 3.35 3.03 13.70
CA ARG A 349 1.99 3.42 14.03
C ARG A 349 1.29 4.00 12.83
N GLY A 350 -0.04 3.86 12.73
CA GLY A 350 -0.79 4.28 11.57
C GLY A 350 -0.83 5.79 11.35
N SER A 351 -0.71 6.58 12.43
CA SER A 351 -0.80 8.05 12.36
C SER A 351 0.17 8.72 13.35
N LEU A 352 0.82 9.78 12.89
CA LEU A 352 1.78 10.57 13.66
C LEU A 352 1.52 12.07 13.49
N ASP A 353 2.05 12.87 14.38
CA ASP A 353 2.23 14.31 14.14
C ASP A 353 3.28 14.49 13.02
N ALA A 354 2.90 15.20 11.97
CA ALA A 354 3.71 15.31 10.76
C ALA A 354 5.06 16.02 11.01
N ARG A 355 5.14 16.90 12.00
CA ARG A 355 6.34 17.67 12.29
C ARG A 355 7.26 16.99 13.29
N THR A 356 6.71 16.43 14.37
CA THR A 356 7.51 15.83 15.45
C THR A 356 7.76 14.34 15.26
N GLY A 357 6.88 13.63 14.55
CA GLY A 357 6.90 12.17 14.40
C GLY A 357 6.33 11.44 15.62
N GLU A 358 5.78 12.16 16.60
CA GLU A 358 5.16 11.54 17.77
C GLU A 358 3.81 10.90 17.43
N PRO A 359 3.42 9.79 18.08
CA PRO A 359 2.12 9.17 17.89
C PRO A 359 0.98 10.16 18.16
N ARG A 360 0.17 10.42 17.15
CA ARG A 360 -0.96 11.33 17.21
C ARG A 360 -2.04 10.92 16.22
N GLY A 361 -3.28 11.24 16.51
CA GLY A 361 -4.42 10.95 15.65
C GLY A 361 -5.64 10.56 16.48
N ARG A 362 -6.67 10.04 15.81
CA ARG A 362 -7.90 9.64 16.49
C ARG A 362 -7.70 8.33 17.24
N ALA A 363 -8.04 8.31 18.52
CA ALA A 363 -7.93 7.14 19.37
C ALA A 363 -9.15 6.19 19.25
N ASP A 364 -10.26 6.69 18.72
CA ASP A 364 -11.50 5.95 18.54
C ASP A 364 -11.55 5.08 17.28
N GLN A 365 -10.51 5.13 16.45
CA GLN A 365 -10.36 4.38 15.20
C GLN A 365 -9.88 2.94 15.38
N ASN A 366 -9.98 2.38 16.56
CA ASN A 366 -9.49 1.04 16.87
C ASN A 366 -10.60 -0.03 16.90
N ASN A 367 -11.59 0.14 16.05
CA ASN A 367 -12.56 -0.93 15.83
C ASN A 367 -12.06 -1.95 14.79
N PRO A 368 -12.65 -3.15 14.68
CA PRO A 368 -12.15 -4.20 13.78
C PRO A 368 -12.13 -3.87 12.30
N ILE A 369 -12.90 -2.89 11.87
CA ILE A 369 -12.98 -2.46 10.46
C ILE A 369 -12.31 -1.12 10.20
N ASP A 370 -11.76 -0.52 11.25
CA ASP A 370 -11.16 0.78 11.19
C ASP A 370 -9.73 0.74 10.65
N GLU A 371 -9.42 1.70 9.84
CA GLU A 371 -8.15 1.81 9.13
C GLU A 371 -7.44 3.11 9.52
N GLY A 372 -6.30 2.97 10.16
CA GLY A 372 -5.49 4.10 10.57
C GLY A 372 -5.54 4.35 12.07
N GLY A 373 -4.83 5.34 12.52
CA GLY A 373 -4.79 5.75 13.90
C GLY A 373 -3.54 5.34 14.65
N MET A 374 -3.26 6.07 15.71
CA MET A 374 -2.00 5.98 16.45
C MET A 374 -1.85 4.70 17.28
N TYR A 375 -2.93 3.93 17.48
CA TYR A 375 -2.92 2.69 18.24
C TYR A 375 -2.88 1.43 17.36
N SER A 376 -2.70 1.56 16.05
CA SER A 376 -2.60 0.44 15.14
C SER A 376 -1.24 0.39 14.46
N VAL A 377 -0.65 -0.82 14.35
CA VAL A 377 0.61 -1.07 13.64
C VAL A 377 0.32 -2.09 12.55
N TYR A 378 0.42 -1.66 11.29
CA TYR A 378 0.02 -2.46 10.12
C TYR A 378 1.20 -3.17 9.49
N ALA A 379 1.07 -4.48 9.22
CA ALA A 379 2.13 -5.26 8.60
C ALA A 379 2.25 -4.99 7.09
N GLY A 380 1.17 -5.23 6.33
CA GLY A 380 1.24 -5.23 4.87
C GLY A 380 1.19 -3.83 4.25
N TRP A 381 0.18 -3.04 4.60
CA TRP A 381 -0.07 -1.78 3.90
C TRP A 381 0.85 -0.64 4.32
N ALA A 382 1.24 -0.57 5.59
CA ALA A 382 2.23 0.38 6.06
C ALA A 382 3.63 -0.23 6.03
N ALA A 383 3.94 -1.11 6.98
CA ALA A 383 5.29 -1.58 7.25
C ALA A 383 5.97 -2.20 6.03
N ALA A 384 5.31 -3.12 5.30
CA ALA A 384 5.92 -3.75 4.14
C ALA A 384 6.11 -2.78 2.96
N ASN A 385 5.21 -1.81 2.75
CA ASN A 385 5.39 -0.80 1.71
C ASN A 385 6.50 0.18 2.06
N ILE A 386 6.60 0.60 3.32
CA ILE A 386 7.71 1.43 3.82
C ILE A 386 9.03 0.68 3.65
N ALA A 387 9.11 -0.57 4.13
CA ALA A 387 10.30 -1.40 4.00
C ALA A 387 10.74 -1.56 2.53
N TYR A 388 9.80 -1.85 1.63
CA TYR A 388 10.10 -1.95 0.20
C TYR A 388 10.58 -0.61 -0.39
N GLY A 389 9.98 0.51 0.01
CA GLY A 389 10.42 1.84 -0.40
C GLY A 389 11.84 2.17 0.09
N LEU A 390 12.16 1.81 1.34
CA LEU A 390 13.50 2.01 1.92
C LEU A 390 14.56 1.13 1.25
N LEU A 391 14.27 -0.14 0.92
CA LEU A 391 15.18 -0.99 0.14
C LEU A 391 15.56 -0.37 -1.21
N ARG A 392 14.59 0.26 -1.87
CA ARG A 392 14.83 0.96 -3.14
C ARG A 392 15.67 2.24 -2.96
N GLN A 393 15.61 2.87 -1.79
CA GLN A 393 16.43 4.04 -1.48
C GLN A 393 17.88 3.65 -1.28
N VAL A 394 18.18 2.55 -0.58
CA VAL A 394 19.54 2.00 -0.45
C VAL A 394 20.22 1.86 -1.81
N LYS A 395 19.56 1.25 -2.79
CA LYS A 395 20.10 1.05 -4.15
C LYS A 395 20.38 2.33 -4.94
N ARG A 396 19.86 3.45 -4.48
CA ARG A 396 20.10 4.75 -5.10
C ARG A 396 21.34 5.44 -4.51
N GLU A 397 21.68 5.09 -3.28
CA GLU A 397 22.82 5.65 -2.55
C GLU A 397 24.12 4.87 -2.81
N GLU A 398 24.03 3.59 -3.19
CA GLU A 398 25.12 2.75 -3.68
C GLU A 398 25.40 3.01 -5.18
#